data_fa0451bb6fde1901c7911f1ec81e7a65
#
_entry.id   fa0451bb6fde1901c7911f1ec81e7a65
#
_cell.length_a   1.000
_cell.length_b   1.000
_cell.length_c   1.000
_cell.angle_alpha   90.00
_cell.angle_beta   90.00
_cell.angle_gamma   90.00
#
_symmetry.space_group_name_H-M   'P 1'
#
loop_
_entity.id
_entity.type
_entity.pdbx_description
1 polymer ?
#
loop_
_entity_poly.entity_id
_entity_poly.type
_entity_poly.pdbx_seq_one_letter_code
_entity_poly.pdbx_strand_id
1 'polypeptide(L)' 'MVKQVKVSNFTEVKGIVSAAAKCYNDVGVHDMKGSIADAKSILGMMSLDYSHPVKIV' A
#
# COMPACT_ATOMS: atom_id res chain seq x y z
N MET A 1 -12.43 -3.04 -5.91
CA MET A 1 -12.09 -1.77 -6.56
C MET A 1 -10.58 -1.58 -6.53
N VAL A 2 -9.99 -1.19 -7.64
CA VAL A 2 -8.54 -0.97 -7.74
C VAL A 2 -8.29 0.53 -7.85
N LYS A 3 -7.40 1.05 -7.01
CA LYS A 3 -7.05 2.47 -7.04
C LYS A 3 -5.54 2.60 -7.16
N GLN A 4 -5.10 3.42 -8.10
CA GLN A 4 -3.68 3.71 -8.30
C GLN A 4 -3.30 4.96 -7.50
N VAL A 5 -2.23 4.86 -6.72
CA VAL A 5 -1.79 5.95 -5.84
C VAL A 5 -0.29 6.13 -5.98
N LYS A 6 0.13 7.38 -6.09
CA LYS A 6 1.55 7.72 -6.03
C LYS A 6 1.92 8.06 -4.59
N VAL A 7 2.91 7.36 -4.06
CA VAL A 7 3.39 7.55 -2.69
C VAL A 7 4.76 8.23 -2.75
N SER A 8 4.88 9.37 -2.08
CA SER A 8 6.09 10.19 -2.15
C SER A 8 6.92 10.15 -0.88
N ASN A 9 6.35 9.70 0.25
CA ASN A 9 7.06 9.68 1.52
C ASN A 9 6.43 8.66 2.47
N PHE A 10 7.12 8.42 3.58
CA PHE A 10 6.71 7.43 4.56
C PHE A 10 5.41 7.82 5.28
N THR A 11 5.14 9.10 5.43
CA THR A 11 3.89 9.57 6.05
C THR A 11 2.68 9.10 5.25
N GLU A 12 2.79 9.11 3.93
CA GLU A 12 1.70 8.62 3.07
C GLU A 12 1.52 7.10 3.22
N VAL A 13 2.62 6.34 3.36
CA VAL A 13 2.54 4.90 3.63
C VAL A 13 1.79 4.64 4.93
N LYS A 14 2.12 5.37 5.98
CA LYS A 14 1.43 5.25 7.27
C LYS A 14 -0.04 5.58 7.15
N GLY A 15 -0.39 6.56 6.33
CA GLY A 15 -1.78 6.91 6.07
C GLY A 15 -2.56 5.77 5.43
N ILE A 16 -1.95 5.06 4.48
CA ILE A 16 -2.57 3.91 3.84
C ILE A 16 -2.79 2.79 4.86
N VAL A 17 -1.78 2.50 5.68
CA VAL A 17 -1.89 1.46 6.70
C VAL A 17 -2.98 1.81 7.72
N SER A 18 -3.05 3.06 8.15
CA SER A 18 -4.05 3.53 9.09
C SER A 18 -5.48 3.38 8.52
N ALA A 19 -5.65 3.75 7.26
CA ALA A 19 -6.95 3.61 6.60
C ALA A 19 -7.34 2.14 6.43
N ALA A 20 -6.37 1.28 6.05
CA ALA A 20 -6.62 -0.15 5.87
C ALA A 20 -6.99 -0.83 7.18
N ALA A 21 -6.42 -0.39 8.29
CA ALA A 21 -6.72 -0.95 9.60
C ALA A 21 -8.19 -0.76 10.00
N LYS A 22 -8.88 0.19 9.40
CA LYS A 22 -10.30 0.44 9.66
C LYS A 22 -11.23 -0.39 8.78
N CYS A 23 -10.69 -1.13 7.82
CA CYS A 23 -11.47 -1.97 6.92
C CYS A 23 -11.61 -3.38 7.47
N TYR A 24 -12.78 -3.98 7.28
CA TYR A 24 -12.99 -5.38 7.64
C TYR A 24 -12.29 -6.33 6.68
N ASN A 25 -12.29 -5.99 5.40
CA ASN A 25 -11.72 -6.85 4.37
C ASN A 25 -10.22 -6.61 4.26
N ASP A 26 -9.52 -7.62 3.74
CA ASP A 26 -8.11 -7.47 3.45
C ASP A 26 -7.91 -6.43 2.35
N VAL A 27 -6.88 -5.62 2.51
CA VAL A 27 -6.49 -4.62 1.53
C VAL A 27 -5.07 -4.94 1.07
N GLY A 28 -4.89 -5.17 -0.22
CA GLY A 28 -3.59 -5.45 -0.80
C GLY A 28 -3.04 -4.23 -1.52
N VAL A 29 -1.72 -4.10 -1.52
CA VAL A 29 -1.03 -3.06 -2.28
C VAL A 29 -0.02 -3.74 -3.19
N HIS A 30 -0.10 -3.45 -4.49
CA HIS A 30 0.77 -4.04 -5.50
C HIS A 30 1.67 -2.94 -6.06
N ASP A 31 2.98 -3.20 -6.10
CA ASP A 31 3.88 -2.28 -6.78
C ASP A 31 4.04 -2.68 -8.26
N MET A 32 4.76 -1.86 -9.01
CA MET A 32 4.95 -2.10 -10.45
C MET A 32 5.94 -3.23 -10.74
N LYS A 33 6.69 -3.67 -9.74
CA LYS A 33 7.62 -4.79 -9.88
C LYS A 33 6.99 -6.15 -9.60
N GLY A 34 5.70 -6.18 -9.29
CA GLY A 34 4.98 -7.40 -9.02
C GLY A 34 4.98 -7.85 -7.56
N SER A 35 5.52 -7.05 -6.67
CA SER A 35 5.47 -7.33 -5.23
C SER A 35 4.11 -6.95 -4.67
N ILE A 36 3.63 -7.74 -3.72
CA ILE A 36 2.33 -7.54 -3.08
C ILE A 36 2.54 -7.49 -1.58
N ALA A 37 1.89 -6.53 -0.92
CA ALA A 37 1.94 -6.42 0.53
C ALA A 37 0.54 -6.26 1.08
N ASP A 38 0.35 -6.72 2.32
CA ASP A 38 -0.87 -6.45 3.07
C ASP A 38 -0.81 -5.01 3.58
N ALA A 39 -1.80 -4.21 3.19
CA ALA A 39 -1.83 -2.80 3.60
C ALA A 39 -1.94 -2.61 5.11
N LYS A 40 -2.30 -3.66 5.85
CA LYS A 40 -2.35 -3.62 7.32
C LYS A 40 -0.99 -3.91 7.95
N SER A 41 0.02 -4.29 7.16
CA SER A 41 1.36 -4.58 7.65
C SER A 41 2.31 -3.48 7.24
N ILE A 42 2.73 -2.66 8.22
CA ILE A 42 3.65 -1.55 7.95
C ILE A 42 5.00 -2.07 7.42
N LEU A 43 5.49 -3.19 7.96
CA LEU A 43 6.75 -3.77 7.51
C LEU A 43 6.66 -4.26 6.06
N GLY A 44 5.55 -4.91 5.70
CA GLY A 44 5.32 -5.33 4.33
C GLY A 44 5.22 -4.15 3.37
N MET A 45 4.53 -3.10 3.79
CA MET A 45 4.38 -1.90 2.98
C MET A 45 5.72 -1.20 2.73
N MET A 46 6.64 -1.25 3.70
CA MET A 46 7.95 -0.64 3.56
C MET A 46 8.85 -1.37 2.55
N SER A 47 8.54 -2.60 2.21
CA SER A 47 9.33 -3.37 1.26
C SER A 47 8.94 -3.14 -0.20
N LEU A 48 7.86 -2.41 -0.44
CA LEU A 48 7.40 -2.14 -1.81
C LEU A 48 8.23 -1.06 -2.49
N ASP A 49 8.22 -1.08 -3.82
CA ASP A 49 8.88 -0.07 -4.63
C ASP A 49 7.91 1.09 -4.89
N TYR A 50 8.21 2.25 -4.31
CA TYR A 50 7.39 3.46 -4.46
C TYR A 50 7.94 4.44 -5.51
N SER A 51 8.95 4.04 -6.27
CA SER A 51 9.46 4.88 -7.38
C SER A 51 8.43 5.01 -8.50
N HIS A 52 7.44 4.12 -8.53
CA HIS A 52 6.30 4.16 -9.43
C HIS A 52 5.01 4.10 -8.62
N PRO A 53 3.87 4.53 -9.20
CA PRO A 53 2.59 4.40 -8.49
C PRO A 53 2.29 2.96 -8.11
N VAL A 54 1.59 2.77 -7.00
CA VAL A 54 1.14 1.45 -6.53
C VAL A 54 -0.36 1.32 -6.69
N LYS A 55 -0.85 0.09 -6.74
CA LYS A 55 -2.28 -0.19 -6.85
C LYS A 55 -2.79 -0.74 -5.54
N ILE A 56 -3.87 -0.15 -5.06
CA ILE A 56 -4.59 -0.63 -3.88
C ILE A 56 -5.78 -1.45 -4.36
N VAL A 57 -5.82 -2.68 -3.91
CA VAL A 57 -6.84 -3.64 -4.37
C VAL A 57 -7.82 -3.98 -3.27
#